data_0a3789a498c0564b1a9cd102103b2bbb
#
_entry.id   0a3789a498c0564b1a9cd102103b2bbb
#
_cell.length_a   1.000
_cell.length_b   1.000
_cell.length_c   1.000
_cell.angle_alpha   90.00
_cell.angle_beta   90.00
_cell.angle_gamma   90.00
#
_symmetry.space_group_name_H-M   'P 1'
#
loop_
_entity.id
_entity.type
_entity.pdbx_description
1 polymer ?
#
loop_
_entity_poly.entity_id
_entity_poly.type
_entity_poly.pdbx_seq_one_letter_code
_entity_poly.pdbx_strand_id
1 'polypeptide(L)'
;MPFSLRAGAVPPAVPPGVLLVEDALVTRFVRGPLRMAGQTLRWMSGAVHDAEGRLVPLSQRDWDGDEHAPVAADPAAVVRPDGPGGPDRLAGTWHYAGHWTRHFGHFLVETVPNLWPEPEATGGEPVAGLVAHRSCYGPAPAAPGRGDRTRPADLWPWQEELLDLAGYGGMPVEIVRAQPRLVDRLRVASRPVLLKSRVGADAVTLWQRMAASVQPAGEPAVFLSRARFHAENADDELKVRVEARWEEQMERLAGAAGFTVVHPETLSVREQVALLRGARVVAGSAGSALHLAVFAEPGTTVVEVGDQRTPDSPLPSQRLLDEACGHTSLFVPYADEQALARVLEQAVGAPS
;
A
#
# COMPACT_ATOMS: atom_id res chain seq x y z
N MET A 1 -28.10 -13.57 6.09
CA MET A 1 -28.48 -13.05 4.76
C MET A 1 -27.68 -13.84 3.74
N PRO A 2 -28.29 -14.51 2.79
CA PRO A 2 -27.56 -15.24 1.77
C PRO A 2 -26.94 -14.23 0.79
N PHE A 3 -25.62 -14.23 0.70
CA PHE A 3 -24.93 -13.54 -0.37
C PHE A 3 -24.98 -14.43 -1.62
N SER A 4 -25.51 -13.91 -2.71
CA SER A 4 -25.42 -14.62 -3.98
C SER A 4 -24.06 -14.28 -4.61
N LEU A 5 -23.22 -15.31 -4.67
CA LEU A 5 -21.93 -15.22 -5.34
C LEU A 5 -22.15 -15.47 -6.84
N ARG A 6 -21.96 -14.46 -7.64
CA ARG A 6 -21.68 -14.65 -9.05
C ARG A 6 -20.17 -14.63 -9.23
N ALA A 7 -19.60 -15.74 -9.67
CA ALA A 7 -18.27 -15.71 -10.25
C ALA A 7 -18.35 -14.79 -11.49
N GLY A 8 -17.99 -13.55 -11.29
CA GLY A 8 -17.86 -12.60 -12.39
C GLY A 8 -16.57 -12.90 -13.15
N ALA A 9 -16.55 -12.71 -14.45
CA ALA A 9 -15.32 -12.64 -15.20
C ALA A 9 -14.41 -11.56 -14.57
N VAL A 10 -13.09 -11.77 -14.62
CA VAL A 10 -12.10 -10.74 -14.23
C VAL A 10 -12.53 -9.45 -14.90
N PRO A 11 -12.80 -8.37 -14.17
CA PRO A 11 -13.18 -7.13 -14.81
C PRO A 11 -12.10 -6.76 -15.83
N PRO A 12 -12.45 -6.38 -17.04
CA PRO A 12 -11.46 -5.88 -17.99
C PRO A 12 -10.68 -4.77 -17.29
N ALA A 13 -9.40 -4.62 -17.62
CA ALA A 13 -8.58 -3.53 -17.08
C ALA A 13 -9.38 -2.23 -17.27
N VAL A 14 -9.84 -1.65 -16.16
CA VAL A 14 -10.62 -0.42 -16.22
C VAL A 14 -9.66 0.66 -16.71
N PRO A 15 -9.99 1.41 -17.77
CA PRO A 15 -9.15 2.51 -18.19
C PRO A 15 -8.88 3.47 -17.02
N PRO A 16 -7.70 4.09 -16.97
CA PRO A 16 -7.44 5.14 -15.99
C PRO A 16 -8.57 6.17 -16.01
N GLY A 17 -9.11 6.46 -14.83
CA GLY A 17 -10.21 7.41 -14.75
C GLY A 17 -10.71 7.60 -13.32
N VAL A 18 -11.48 8.64 -13.15
CA VAL A 18 -12.16 8.98 -11.90
C VAL A 18 -13.65 8.97 -12.13
N LEU A 19 -14.36 8.13 -11.40
CA LEU A 19 -15.82 8.11 -11.39
C LEU A 19 -16.31 9.02 -10.25
N LEU A 20 -17.23 9.90 -10.55
CA LEU A 20 -17.98 10.67 -9.54
C LEU A 20 -19.29 9.92 -9.24
N VAL A 21 -19.50 9.57 -7.99
CA VAL A 21 -20.67 8.84 -7.50
C VAL A 21 -21.48 9.77 -6.62
N GLU A 22 -22.67 10.15 -7.07
CA GLU A 22 -23.62 10.95 -6.29
C GLU A 22 -24.32 10.08 -5.25
N ASP A 23 -24.61 10.65 -4.08
CA ASP A 23 -25.27 9.95 -2.98
C ASP A 23 -24.67 8.59 -2.67
N ALA A 24 -23.34 8.54 -2.65
CA ALA A 24 -22.60 7.31 -2.47
C ALA A 24 -22.80 6.73 -1.06
N LEU A 25 -23.12 5.44 -0.96
CA LEU A 25 -23.14 4.71 0.29
C LEU A 25 -21.83 3.92 0.44
N VAL A 26 -21.04 4.26 1.44
CA VAL A 26 -19.80 3.56 1.77
C VAL A 26 -20.11 2.61 2.93
N THR A 27 -20.18 1.32 2.66
CA THR A 27 -20.47 0.28 3.64
C THR A 27 -19.18 -0.21 4.30
N ARG A 28 -19.31 -0.85 5.46
CA ARG A 28 -18.16 -1.51 6.07
C ARG A 28 -17.59 -2.57 5.14
N PHE A 29 -16.29 -2.74 5.21
CA PHE A 29 -15.62 -3.81 4.48
C PHE A 29 -15.66 -5.12 5.27
N VAL A 30 -16.13 -6.19 4.65
CA VAL A 30 -16.24 -7.52 5.27
C VAL A 30 -15.33 -8.49 4.55
N ARG A 31 -14.44 -9.12 5.31
CA ARG A 31 -13.60 -10.22 4.86
C ARG A 31 -14.12 -11.53 5.42
N GLY A 32 -14.15 -12.55 4.62
CA GLY A 32 -14.47 -13.89 5.11
C GLY A 32 -13.92 -14.99 4.22
N PRO A 33 -13.65 -16.17 4.81
CA PRO A 33 -13.54 -17.36 4.01
C PRO A 33 -14.96 -17.79 3.62
N LEU A 34 -15.18 -18.04 2.34
CA LEU A 34 -16.39 -18.70 1.85
C LEU A 34 -16.01 -20.07 1.31
N ARG A 35 -16.66 -21.13 1.79
CA ARG A 35 -16.54 -22.46 1.20
C ARG A 35 -17.62 -22.64 0.14
N MET A 36 -17.19 -22.80 -1.11
CA MET A 36 -18.06 -23.17 -2.21
C MET A 36 -17.46 -24.32 -3.00
N ALA A 37 -18.26 -25.32 -3.31
CA ALA A 37 -17.89 -26.47 -4.14
C ALA A 37 -16.55 -27.13 -3.73
N GLY A 38 -16.28 -27.23 -2.43
CA GLY A 38 -15.06 -27.84 -1.91
C GLY A 38 -13.82 -26.94 -1.90
N GLN A 39 -13.94 -25.69 -2.39
CA GLN A 39 -12.86 -24.69 -2.36
C GLN A 39 -13.14 -23.63 -1.29
N THR A 40 -12.07 -23.13 -0.68
CA THR A 40 -12.14 -21.96 0.20
C THR A 40 -11.82 -20.74 -0.63
N LEU A 41 -12.84 -19.92 -0.91
CA LEU A 41 -12.67 -18.65 -1.59
C LEU A 41 -12.45 -17.54 -0.55
N ARG A 42 -11.43 -16.75 -0.73
CA ARG A 42 -11.22 -15.51 0.02
C ARG A 42 -12.01 -14.41 -0.68
N TRP A 43 -13.10 -13.98 -0.07
CA TRP A 43 -13.92 -12.91 -0.61
C TRP A 43 -13.84 -11.66 0.26
N MET A 44 -14.09 -10.54 -0.36
CA MET A 44 -14.19 -9.25 0.30
C MET A 44 -15.45 -8.56 -0.23
N SER A 45 -16.35 -8.22 0.65
CA SER A 45 -17.58 -7.52 0.33
C SER A 45 -17.68 -6.20 1.10
N GLY A 46 -18.54 -5.36 0.63
CA GLY A 46 -18.65 -4.01 1.11
C GLY A 46 -17.71 -3.14 0.33
N ALA A 47 -18.10 -1.96 0.08
CA ALA A 47 -17.35 -0.94 -0.57
C ALA A 47 -18.25 0.28 -0.80
N VAL A 48 -18.16 0.84 -1.99
CA VAL A 48 -18.98 1.98 -2.42
C VAL A 48 -20.15 1.46 -3.25
N HIS A 49 -21.33 1.96 -2.97
CA HIS A 49 -22.54 1.74 -3.75
C HIS A 49 -23.12 3.08 -4.20
N ASP A 50 -23.73 3.10 -5.38
CA ASP A 50 -24.39 4.29 -5.91
C ASP A 50 -25.76 4.54 -5.26
N ALA A 51 -26.46 5.57 -5.73
CA ALA A 51 -27.78 5.96 -5.23
C ALA A 51 -28.82 4.81 -5.36
N GLU A 52 -28.68 3.96 -6.34
CA GLU A 52 -29.56 2.81 -6.59
C GLU A 52 -29.11 1.55 -5.83
N GLY A 53 -28.05 1.64 -5.02
CA GLY A 53 -27.50 0.50 -4.26
C GLY A 53 -26.63 -0.44 -5.10
N ARG A 54 -26.27 -0.08 -6.33
CA ARG A 54 -25.39 -0.88 -7.18
C ARG A 54 -23.94 -0.70 -6.73
N LEU A 55 -23.21 -1.80 -6.70
CA LEU A 55 -21.79 -1.78 -6.36
C LEU A 55 -20.98 -1.00 -7.40
N VAL A 56 -20.13 -0.09 -6.93
CA VAL A 56 -19.12 0.59 -7.75
C VAL A 56 -17.90 -0.32 -7.88
N PRO A 57 -17.64 -0.95 -9.04
CA PRO A 57 -16.58 -1.95 -9.19
C PRO A 57 -15.18 -1.43 -8.87
N LEU A 58 -14.90 -0.17 -9.15
CA LEU A 58 -13.61 0.49 -8.86
C LEU A 58 -13.26 0.50 -7.36
N SER A 59 -14.26 0.40 -6.49
CA SER A 59 -14.06 0.40 -5.04
C SER A 59 -13.66 -0.97 -4.49
N GLN A 60 -13.73 -2.02 -5.29
CA GLN A 60 -13.40 -3.38 -4.86
C GLN A 60 -11.90 -3.60 -4.80
N ARG A 61 -11.48 -4.38 -3.81
CA ARG A 61 -10.10 -4.84 -3.70
C ARG A 61 -10.02 -6.32 -4.04
N ASP A 62 -9.18 -6.66 -4.99
CA ASP A 62 -8.69 -8.00 -5.14
C ASP A 62 -7.58 -8.26 -4.11
N TRP A 63 -7.67 -9.39 -3.41
CA TRP A 63 -6.74 -9.70 -2.33
C TRP A 63 -5.43 -10.32 -2.81
N ASP A 64 -5.50 -11.20 -3.79
CA ASP A 64 -4.35 -12.03 -4.15
C ASP A 64 -3.65 -11.61 -5.44
N GLY A 65 -4.20 -10.64 -6.17
CA GLY A 65 -3.68 -10.26 -7.50
C GLY A 65 -3.80 -11.39 -8.52
N ASP A 66 -4.31 -12.55 -8.10
CA ASP A 66 -4.46 -13.74 -8.92
C ASP A 66 -5.94 -13.98 -9.18
N GLU A 67 -6.37 -13.75 -10.41
CA GLU A 67 -7.49 -14.35 -11.14
C GLU A 67 -8.88 -14.41 -10.46
N HIS A 68 -9.06 -13.93 -9.25
CA HIS A 68 -10.34 -14.02 -8.55
C HIS A 68 -11.13 -12.72 -8.71
N ALA A 69 -12.16 -12.81 -9.50
CA ALA A 69 -13.12 -11.73 -9.64
C ALA A 69 -13.59 -11.22 -8.28
N PRO A 70 -13.67 -9.90 -8.08
CA PRO A 70 -14.24 -9.33 -6.88
C PRO A 70 -15.65 -9.88 -6.69
N VAL A 71 -15.95 -10.35 -5.50
CA VAL A 71 -17.29 -10.79 -5.16
C VAL A 71 -18.14 -9.55 -4.92
N ALA A 72 -19.01 -9.26 -5.86
CA ALA A 72 -20.01 -8.24 -5.68
C ALA A 72 -20.98 -8.65 -4.56
N ALA A 73 -21.20 -7.79 -3.59
CA ALA A 73 -22.37 -7.92 -2.73
C ALA A 73 -23.62 -7.87 -3.61
N ASP A 74 -24.62 -8.68 -3.28
CA ASP A 74 -25.92 -8.58 -3.96
C ASP A 74 -26.47 -7.17 -3.73
N PRO A 75 -26.70 -6.37 -4.79
CA PRO A 75 -27.27 -5.04 -4.64
C PRO A 75 -28.59 -5.03 -3.84
N ALA A 76 -29.37 -6.10 -3.95
CA ALA A 76 -30.61 -6.27 -3.20
C ALA A 76 -30.38 -6.47 -1.68
N ALA A 77 -29.16 -6.79 -1.25
CA ALA A 77 -28.81 -6.94 0.15
C ALA A 77 -28.34 -5.63 0.81
N VAL A 78 -28.12 -4.59 0.03
CA VAL A 78 -27.73 -3.27 0.53
C VAL A 78 -28.99 -2.46 0.82
N VAL A 79 -29.54 -2.65 2.00
CA VAL A 79 -30.63 -1.80 2.47
C VAL A 79 -30.05 -0.46 2.87
N ARG A 80 -30.46 0.61 2.20
CA ARG A 80 -30.20 1.97 2.68
C ARG A 80 -30.98 2.11 3.99
N PRO A 81 -30.34 2.46 5.09
CA PRO A 81 -31.07 2.69 6.33
C PRO A 81 -31.82 4.04 6.19
N ASP A 82 -33.10 3.94 5.84
CA ASP A 82 -34.02 5.06 5.85
C ASP A 82 -34.58 5.19 7.27
N GLY A 83 -34.35 6.32 7.92
CA GLY A 83 -34.99 6.59 9.20
C GLY A 83 -34.12 7.34 10.21
N PRO A 84 -34.68 7.75 11.36
CA PRO A 84 -33.92 8.37 12.43
C PRO A 84 -32.89 7.37 12.98
N GLY A 85 -31.63 7.63 12.74
CA GLY A 85 -30.50 6.72 13.00
C GLY A 85 -29.87 6.13 11.73
N GLY A 86 -30.21 6.66 10.57
CA GLY A 86 -29.52 6.37 9.30
C GLY A 86 -28.04 6.72 9.33
N PRO A 87 -27.26 6.35 8.28
CA PRO A 87 -25.83 6.62 8.24
C PRO A 87 -25.56 8.12 8.30
N ASP A 88 -24.53 8.50 9.05
CA ASP A 88 -24.05 9.87 9.05
C ASP A 88 -23.68 10.28 7.62
N ARG A 89 -24.06 11.51 7.25
CA ARG A 89 -23.84 12.08 5.94
C ARG A 89 -22.58 12.94 5.94
N LEU A 90 -21.73 12.72 4.98
CA LEU A 90 -20.56 13.54 4.70
C LEU A 90 -20.93 14.50 3.56
N ALA A 91 -21.01 15.79 3.90
CA ALA A 91 -21.36 16.84 2.94
C ALA A 91 -20.22 17.16 2.00
N GLY A 92 -20.54 17.54 0.75
CA GLY A 92 -19.58 17.95 -0.26
C GLY A 92 -18.93 16.78 -1.01
N THR A 93 -17.80 17.09 -1.67
CA THR A 93 -17.07 16.11 -2.49
C THR A 93 -15.95 15.48 -1.69
N TRP A 94 -15.92 14.16 -1.60
CA TRP A 94 -14.89 13.38 -0.93
C TRP A 94 -14.15 12.50 -1.92
N HIS A 95 -12.92 12.09 -1.58
CA HIS A 95 -12.14 11.15 -2.40
C HIS A 95 -12.01 9.80 -1.70
N TYR A 96 -12.24 8.71 -2.46
CA TYR A 96 -12.14 7.35 -1.94
C TYR A 96 -10.69 6.86 -1.98
N ALA A 97 -10.06 6.78 -0.81
CA ALA A 97 -8.67 6.35 -0.65
C ALA A 97 -8.47 4.82 -0.59
N GLY A 98 -9.56 4.04 -0.74
CA GLY A 98 -9.46 2.57 -0.72
C GLY A 98 -9.37 2.01 0.69
N HIS A 99 -8.34 1.16 0.93
CA HIS A 99 -8.16 0.48 2.21
C HIS A 99 -7.11 1.17 3.06
N TRP A 100 -7.51 1.55 4.27
CA TRP A 100 -6.63 2.17 5.24
C TRP A 100 -5.91 1.11 6.06
N THR A 101 -4.65 0.87 5.78
CA THR A 101 -3.82 -0.10 6.49
C THR A 101 -2.82 0.58 7.42
N ARG A 102 -2.47 -0.12 8.51
CA ARG A 102 -1.39 0.29 9.43
C ARG A 102 -0.04 -0.32 9.06
N HIS A 103 0.02 -1.10 8.00
CA HIS A 103 1.24 -1.69 7.50
C HIS A 103 1.90 -0.74 6.49
N PHE A 104 3.08 -0.20 6.82
CA PHE A 104 3.76 0.83 6.04
C PHE A 104 3.87 0.47 4.54
N GLY A 105 4.45 -0.70 4.22
CA GLY A 105 4.64 -1.10 2.82
C GLY A 105 3.32 -1.18 2.05
N HIS A 106 2.29 -1.81 2.61
CA HIS A 106 0.98 -1.87 1.97
C HIS A 106 0.32 -0.49 1.85
N PHE A 107 0.51 0.40 2.82
CA PHE A 107 0.01 1.76 2.71
C PHE A 107 0.68 2.51 1.57
N LEU A 108 2.00 2.43 1.49
CA LEU A 108 2.79 3.08 0.43
C LEU A 108 2.42 2.59 -0.96
N VAL A 109 2.25 1.27 -1.15
CA VAL A 109 2.09 0.70 -2.50
C VAL A 109 0.65 0.32 -2.87
N GLU A 110 -0.31 0.35 -1.94
CA GLU A 110 -1.70 0.03 -2.23
C GLU A 110 -2.70 1.13 -1.84
N THR A 111 -2.45 1.89 -0.75
CA THR A 111 -3.36 2.97 -0.33
C THR A 111 -3.00 4.28 -1.02
N VAL A 112 -1.75 4.71 -0.90
CA VAL A 112 -1.25 5.96 -1.50
C VAL A 112 -1.52 6.02 -3.01
N PRO A 113 -1.31 4.97 -3.81
CA PRO A 113 -1.59 5.03 -5.24
C PRO A 113 -3.03 5.37 -5.62
N ASN A 114 -4.01 5.12 -4.76
CA ASN A 114 -5.40 5.54 -5.05
C ASN A 114 -5.57 7.06 -5.01
N LEU A 115 -4.59 7.79 -4.49
CA LEU A 115 -4.55 9.26 -4.41
C LEU A 115 -3.92 9.90 -5.66
N TRP A 116 -3.76 9.15 -6.74
CA TRP A 116 -3.16 9.65 -7.98
C TRP A 116 -3.89 10.86 -8.59
N PRO A 117 -5.23 11.00 -8.52
CA PRO A 117 -5.88 12.21 -8.97
C PRO A 117 -5.55 13.36 -8.02
N GLU A 118 -5.20 14.50 -8.57
CA GLU A 118 -4.96 15.68 -7.75
C GLU A 118 -6.27 16.16 -7.09
N PRO A 119 -6.20 16.70 -5.86
CA PRO A 119 -7.40 17.19 -5.16
C PRO A 119 -8.16 18.25 -5.95
N GLU A 120 -7.42 19.08 -6.70
CA GLU A 120 -7.96 20.24 -7.44
C GLU A 120 -8.28 19.92 -8.90
N ALA A 121 -7.83 18.78 -9.44
CA ALA A 121 -7.78 18.50 -10.89
C ALA A 121 -9.12 18.24 -11.57
N THR A 122 -10.26 18.38 -10.92
CA THR A 122 -11.54 18.00 -11.51
C THR A 122 -12.50 19.13 -11.79
N GLY A 123 -12.01 20.36 -12.05
CA GLY A 123 -12.86 21.45 -12.59
C GLY A 123 -14.16 21.73 -11.79
N GLY A 124 -14.24 21.23 -10.56
CA GLY A 124 -15.40 21.24 -9.70
C GLY A 124 -15.06 21.74 -8.30
N GLU A 125 -15.92 21.40 -7.37
CA GLU A 125 -15.72 21.76 -5.97
C GLU A 125 -14.47 21.08 -5.39
N PRO A 126 -13.78 21.77 -4.46
CA PRO A 126 -12.62 21.20 -3.78
C PRO A 126 -13.00 19.93 -3.01
N VAL A 127 -12.07 19.00 -2.91
CA VAL A 127 -12.23 17.76 -2.12
C VAL A 127 -12.27 18.15 -0.64
N ALA A 128 -13.36 17.78 0.05
CA ALA A 128 -13.56 18.06 1.48
C ALA A 128 -12.75 17.11 2.39
N GLY A 129 -12.36 15.95 1.89
CA GLY A 129 -11.61 14.97 2.67
C GLY A 129 -11.50 13.61 1.98
N LEU A 130 -10.95 12.64 2.70
CA LEU A 130 -10.74 11.28 2.27
C LEU A 130 -11.69 10.33 2.97
N VAL A 131 -12.29 9.39 2.23
CA VAL A 131 -13.03 8.26 2.79
C VAL A 131 -12.28 6.97 2.49
N ALA A 132 -12.10 6.13 3.50
CA ALA A 132 -11.40 4.87 3.37
C ALA A 132 -12.08 3.76 4.16
N HIS A 133 -11.84 2.52 3.78
CA HIS A 133 -12.20 1.37 4.59
C HIS A 133 -11.07 0.98 5.53
N ARG A 134 -11.40 0.65 6.77
CA ARG A 134 -10.43 0.00 7.65
C ARG A 134 -9.95 -1.29 7.00
N SER A 135 -8.64 -1.42 6.84
CA SER A 135 -8.05 -2.67 6.37
C SER A 135 -8.30 -3.78 7.38
N CYS A 136 -8.60 -4.97 6.87
CA CYS A 136 -8.65 -6.19 7.67
C CYS A 136 -7.25 -6.83 7.84
N TYR A 137 -6.19 -6.19 7.44
CA TYR A 137 -4.83 -6.62 7.73
C TYR A 137 -4.50 -6.35 9.19
N GLY A 138 -4.18 -7.39 9.88
CA GLY A 138 -3.83 -7.39 11.27
C GLY A 138 -4.55 -8.52 12.01
N PRO A 139 -4.08 -8.96 13.16
CA PRO A 139 -4.81 -9.91 13.97
C PRO A 139 -6.23 -9.38 14.17
N ALA A 140 -7.19 -10.30 14.18
CA ALA A 140 -8.55 -9.97 14.61
C ALA A 140 -8.46 -9.13 15.88
N PRO A 141 -9.31 -8.09 16.06
CA PRO A 141 -9.25 -7.31 17.28
C PRO A 141 -9.22 -8.29 18.44
N ALA A 142 -8.22 -8.20 19.29
CA ALA A 142 -8.17 -8.95 20.53
C ALA A 142 -9.54 -8.79 21.22
N ALA A 143 -10.02 -9.87 21.80
CA ALA A 143 -11.32 -9.90 22.48
C ALA A 143 -11.53 -8.59 23.28
N PRO A 144 -12.79 -8.08 23.35
CA PRO A 144 -13.05 -6.79 23.97
C PRO A 144 -12.58 -6.82 25.42
N GLY A 145 -11.44 -6.20 25.68
CA GLY A 145 -10.80 -6.21 27.01
C GLY A 145 -9.43 -5.60 27.04
N ARG A 146 -8.69 -5.52 25.95
CA ARG A 146 -7.45 -4.78 25.87
C ARG A 146 -7.49 -3.75 24.73
N GLY A 147 -7.91 -2.57 25.10
CA GLY A 147 -7.34 -1.29 24.75
C GLY A 147 -7.05 -0.94 23.31
N ASP A 148 -7.67 -1.53 22.27
CA ASP A 148 -7.80 -0.82 21.02
C ASP A 148 -9.02 0.13 21.13
N ARG A 149 -8.91 1.07 22.03
CA ARG A 149 -9.65 2.31 21.98
C ARG A 149 -9.04 3.12 20.87
N THR A 150 -9.36 2.72 19.67
CA THR A 150 -9.12 3.51 18.48
C THR A 150 -9.79 4.85 18.69
N ARG A 151 -9.01 5.82 19.12
CA ARG A 151 -9.38 7.21 19.01
C ARG A 151 -9.81 7.43 17.55
N PRO A 152 -10.86 8.20 17.28
CA PRO A 152 -11.18 8.58 15.93
C PRO A 152 -9.94 9.26 15.35
N ALA A 153 -9.41 8.68 14.27
CA ALA A 153 -8.48 9.30 13.36
C ALA A 153 -7.14 9.80 13.91
N ASP A 154 -6.52 9.13 14.86
CA ASP A 154 -5.09 9.33 15.05
C ASP A 154 -4.38 8.66 13.87
N LEU A 155 -4.11 9.43 12.83
CA LEU A 155 -3.20 9.04 11.78
C LEU A 155 -1.81 8.86 12.41
N TRP A 156 -1.07 7.90 11.92
CA TRP A 156 0.32 7.79 12.31
C TRP A 156 1.12 8.88 11.62
N PRO A 157 2.15 9.47 12.25
CA PRO A 157 2.93 10.55 11.66
C PRO A 157 3.40 10.26 10.22
N TRP A 158 3.84 9.03 9.95
CA TRP A 158 4.26 8.63 8.62
C TRP A 158 3.09 8.57 7.59
N GLN A 159 1.84 8.34 8.04
CA GLN A 159 0.67 8.43 7.16
C GLN A 159 0.36 9.88 6.82
N GLU A 160 0.43 10.77 7.79
CA GLU A 160 0.24 12.21 7.59
C GLU A 160 1.27 12.77 6.59
N GLU A 161 2.54 12.38 6.75
CA GLU A 161 3.59 12.79 5.82
C GLU A 161 3.37 12.26 4.39
N LEU A 162 2.95 10.98 4.23
CA LEU A 162 2.64 10.42 2.91
C LEU A 162 1.44 11.12 2.27
N LEU A 163 0.41 11.46 3.05
CA LEU A 163 -0.73 12.22 2.55
C LEU A 163 -0.30 13.63 2.13
N ASP A 164 0.54 14.30 2.91
CA ASP A 164 1.04 15.62 2.60
C ASP A 164 1.85 15.61 1.29
N LEU A 165 2.76 14.65 1.13
CA LEU A 165 3.51 14.46 -0.11
C LEU A 165 2.62 14.14 -1.32
N ALA A 166 1.51 13.43 -1.12
CA ALA A 166 0.54 13.13 -2.16
C ALA A 166 -0.38 14.31 -2.51
N GLY A 167 -0.29 15.45 -1.78
CA GLY A 167 -1.13 16.62 -1.97
C GLY A 167 -2.44 16.62 -1.18
N TYR A 168 -2.62 15.69 -0.27
CA TYR A 168 -3.82 15.54 0.57
C TYR A 168 -3.54 15.87 2.06
N GLY A 169 -2.46 16.58 2.34
CA GLY A 169 -2.10 16.98 3.69
C GLY A 169 -3.16 17.84 4.38
N GLY A 170 -3.38 17.59 5.67
CA GLY A 170 -4.34 18.34 6.49
C GLY A 170 -5.82 18.08 6.19
N MET A 171 -6.16 17.25 5.19
CA MET A 171 -7.55 16.91 4.89
C MET A 171 -8.13 15.95 5.94
N PRO A 172 -9.42 16.09 6.30
CA PRO A 172 -10.12 15.12 7.11
C PRO A 172 -10.08 13.71 6.49
N VAL A 173 -9.89 12.68 7.32
CA VAL A 173 -9.94 11.28 6.89
C VAL A 173 -11.04 10.55 7.66
N GLU A 174 -12.06 10.10 6.95
CA GLU A 174 -13.11 9.25 7.50
C GLU A 174 -12.81 7.78 7.20
N ILE A 175 -12.56 6.99 8.25
CA ILE A 175 -12.31 5.55 8.12
C ILE A 175 -13.58 4.78 8.49
N VAL A 176 -14.24 4.25 7.48
CA VAL A 176 -15.47 3.46 7.65
C VAL A 176 -15.14 2.12 8.33
N ARG A 177 -15.74 1.90 9.48
CA ARG A 177 -15.52 0.70 10.32
C ARG A 177 -16.79 -0.16 10.39
N ALA A 178 -17.68 0.13 11.31
CA ALA A 178 -18.90 -0.64 11.54
C ALA A 178 -20.13 0.04 10.92
N GLN A 179 -20.22 1.34 11.08
CA GLN A 179 -21.35 2.13 10.57
C GLN A 179 -21.06 2.62 9.15
N PRO A 180 -21.99 2.48 8.22
CA PRO A 180 -21.84 3.03 6.87
C PRO A 180 -21.81 4.55 6.90
N ARG A 181 -21.33 5.15 5.80
CA ARG A 181 -21.37 6.59 5.57
C ARG A 181 -22.10 6.88 4.27
N LEU A 182 -22.95 7.87 4.29
CA LEU A 182 -23.55 8.44 3.10
C LEU A 182 -22.71 9.66 2.71
N VAL A 183 -22.30 9.75 1.45
CA VAL A 183 -21.43 10.82 0.94
C VAL A 183 -22.15 11.53 -0.19
N ASP A 184 -22.24 12.84 -0.14
CA ASP A 184 -22.96 13.61 -1.17
C ASP A 184 -22.37 13.33 -2.56
N ARG A 185 -21.06 13.43 -2.70
CA ARG A 185 -20.32 13.11 -3.92
C ARG A 185 -19.01 12.42 -3.58
N LEU A 186 -18.78 11.28 -4.16
CA LEU A 186 -17.57 10.50 -3.93
C LEU A 186 -16.79 10.29 -5.23
N ARG A 187 -15.57 10.80 -5.27
CA ARG A 187 -14.62 10.50 -6.35
C ARG A 187 -13.99 9.13 -6.09
N VAL A 188 -14.21 8.20 -6.99
CA VAL A 188 -13.61 6.85 -6.96
C VAL A 188 -12.67 6.72 -8.13
N ALA A 189 -11.39 6.69 -7.86
CA ALA A 189 -10.36 6.54 -8.88
C ALA A 189 -10.16 5.07 -9.26
N SER A 190 -9.76 4.81 -10.51
CA SER A 190 -9.23 3.52 -10.90
C SER A 190 -7.98 3.20 -10.07
N ARG A 191 -7.84 1.93 -9.69
CA ARG A 191 -6.70 1.47 -8.87
C ARG A 191 -5.49 1.21 -9.75
N PRO A 192 -4.42 1.99 -9.62
CA PRO A 192 -3.25 1.84 -10.46
C PRO A 192 -2.36 0.67 -10.02
N VAL A 193 -2.48 0.19 -8.78
CA VAL A 193 -1.68 -0.94 -8.29
C VAL A 193 -2.59 -2.11 -7.89
N LEU A 194 -2.32 -3.27 -8.47
CA LEU A 194 -2.75 -4.58 -8.00
C LEU A 194 -1.49 -5.35 -7.63
N LEU A 195 -1.26 -5.47 -6.33
CA LEU A 195 -0.05 -6.09 -5.80
C LEU A 195 0.10 -7.52 -6.36
N LYS A 196 1.29 -7.87 -6.87
CA LYS A 196 1.62 -9.12 -7.58
C LYS A 196 1.07 -9.26 -9.01
N SER A 197 0.33 -8.30 -9.54
CA SER A 197 -0.26 -8.38 -10.87
C SER A 197 0.21 -7.24 -11.78
N ARG A 198 0.06 -6.00 -11.34
CA ARG A 198 0.42 -4.83 -12.15
C ARG A 198 0.69 -3.58 -11.32
N VAL A 199 1.52 -2.71 -11.87
CA VAL A 199 1.71 -1.32 -11.45
C VAL A 199 1.46 -0.43 -12.66
N GLY A 200 0.50 0.48 -12.57
CA GLY A 200 0.14 1.39 -13.66
C GLY A 200 0.90 2.72 -13.58
N ALA A 201 0.95 3.41 -14.71
CA ALA A 201 1.66 4.68 -14.85
C ALA A 201 1.20 5.77 -13.86
N ASP A 202 -0.09 5.79 -13.50
CA ASP A 202 -0.63 6.77 -12.54
C ASP A 202 0.03 6.65 -11.16
N ALA A 203 0.34 5.42 -10.71
CA ALA A 203 1.06 5.20 -9.46
C ALA A 203 2.50 5.74 -9.54
N VAL A 204 3.18 5.44 -10.63
CA VAL A 204 4.56 5.90 -10.87
C VAL A 204 4.60 7.42 -10.92
N THR A 205 3.69 8.05 -11.67
CA THR A 205 3.58 9.50 -11.76
C THR A 205 3.33 10.13 -10.38
N LEU A 206 2.47 9.52 -9.56
CA LEU A 206 2.23 9.99 -8.20
C LEU A 206 3.51 9.91 -7.35
N TRP A 207 4.19 8.76 -7.32
CA TRP A 207 5.41 8.61 -6.52
C TRP A 207 6.51 9.55 -6.99
N GLN A 208 6.68 9.75 -8.29
CA GLN A 208 7.62 10.73 -8.85
C GLN A 208 7.27 12.16 -8.45
N ARG A 209 5.99 12.54 -8.49
CA ARG A 209 5.51 13.84 -8.03
C ARG A 209 5.78 14.04 -6.53
N MET A 210 5.48 13.03 -5.71
CA MET A 210 5.80 13.05 -4.27
C MET A 210 7.30 13.24 -4.05
N ALA A 211 8.13 12.46 -4.74
CA ALA A 211 9.57 12.56 -4.67
C ALA A 211 10.07 13.93 -5.11
N ALA A 212 9.57 14.48 -6.21
CA ALA A 212 9.98 15.78 -6.74
C ALA A 212 9.74 16.95 -5.77
N SER A 213 8.81 16.81 -4.83
CA SER A 213 8.54 17.82 -3.80
C SER A 213 9.58 17.87 -2.68
N VAL A 214 10.52 16.91 -2.66
CA VAL A 214 11.56 16.79 -1.62
C VAL A 214 12.93 16.95 -2.26
N GLN A 215 13.82 17.73 -1.67
CA GLN A 215 15.20 17.86 -2.16
C GLN A 215 15.98 16.56 -1.93
N PRO A 216 16.74 16.07 -2.94
CA PRO A 216 17.55 14.88 -2.74
C PRO A 216 18.66 15.14 -1.71
N ALA A 217 18.93 14.13 -0.91
CA ALA A 217 19.99 14.15 0.08
C ALA A 217 20.58 12.75 0.25
N GLY A 218 21.77 12.67 0.82
CA GLY A 218 22.41 11.39 1.14
C GLY A 218 23.39 10.90 0.09
N GLU A 219 23.82 9.66 0.27
CA GLU A 219 24.89 9.02 -0.48
C GLU A 219 24.35 8.21 -1.66
N PRO A 220 25.15 8.00 -2.70
CA PRO A 220 24.70 7.32 -3.91
C PRO A 220 24.39 5.82 -3.73
N ALA A 221 24.88 5.19 -2.67
CA ALA A 221 24.64 3.78 -2.37
C ALA A 221 24.09 3.63 -0.95
N VAL A 222 22.87 3.11 -0.84
CA VAL A 222 22.12 3.02 0.41
C VAL A 222 21.69 1.59 0.69
N PHE A 223 21.98 1.09 1.88
CA PHE A 223 21.49 -0.18 2.38
C PHE A 223 20.40 0.05 3.44
N LEU A 224 19.18 -0.36 3.15
CA LEU A 224 18.03 -0.24 4.04
C LEU A 224 17.98 -1.42 5.00
N SER A 225 18.57 -1.25 6.17
CA SER A 225 18.61 -2.28 7.21
C SER A 225 17.28 -2.37 7.96
N ARG A 226 16.96 -3.57 8.41
CA ARG A 226 15.84 -3.86 9.31
C ARG A 226 16.30 -4.42 10.66
N ALA A 227 17.59 -4.41 10.96
CA ALA A 227 18.14 -4.98 12.18
C ALA A 227 17.48 -4.38 13.43
N ARG A 228 17.35 -3.06 13.48
CA ARG A 228 16.70 -2.37 14.58
C ARG A 228 15.21 -2.71 14.67
N PHE A 229 14.49 -2.68 13.56
CA PHE A 229 13.08 -3.06 13.53
C PHE A 229 12.85 -4.50 14.02
N HIS A 230 13.71 -5.44 13.62
CA HIS A 230 13.63 -6.82 14.07
C HIS A 230 13.93 -6.95 15.56
N ALA A 231 14.92 -6.23 16.08
CA ALA A 231 15.22 -6.23 17.50
C ALA A 231 14.07 -5.67 18.36
N GLU A 232 13.42 -4.60 17.90
CA GLU A 232 12.26 -4.00 18.58
C GLU A 232 10.98 -4.86 18.50
N ASN A 233 10.92 -5.83 17.58
CA ASN A 233 9.78 -6.72 17.35
C ASN A 233 10.15 -8.21 17.47
N ALA A 234 11.15 -8.54 18.27
CA ALA A 234 11.71 -9.91 18.36
C ALA A 234 10.66 -10.98 18.75
N ASP A 235 9.62 -10.59 19.49
CA ASP A 235 8.54 -11.49 19.92
C ASP A 235 7.45 -11.71 18.86
N ASP A 236 7.54 -11.06 17.68
CA ASP A 236 6.54 -11.15 16.62
C ASP A 236 7.12 -11.87 15.39
N GLU A 237 6.96 -13.19 15.32
CA GLU A 237 7.44 -14.02 14.22
C GLU A 237 6.90 -13.62 12.84
N LEU A 238 5.77 -12.91 12.78
CA LEU A 238 5.23 -12.41 11.51
C LEU A 238 6.00 -11.20 10.99
N LYS A 239 6.71 -10.49 11.88
CA LYS A 239 7.50 -9.32 11.55
C LYS A 239 8.97 -9.64 11.37
N VAL A 240 9.50 -10.58 12.17
CA VAL A 240 10.89 -11.03 12.06
C VAL A 240 10.98 -12.10 10.99
N ARG A 241 11.67 -11.81 9.90
CA ARG A 241 11.76 -12.68 8.71
C ARG A 241 13.19 -12.94 8.26
N VAL A 242 14.11 -12.41 9.01
CA VAL A 242 15.55 -12.53 8.81
C VAL A 242 16.19 -12.74 10.18
N GLU A 243 17.11 -13.67 10.27
CA GLU A 243 17.85 -13.89 11.52
C GLU A 243 18.71 -12.67 11.85
N ALA A 244 18.76 -12.29 13.13
CA ALA A 244 19.54 -11.14 13.59
C ALA A 244 21.01 -11.20 13.16
N ARG A 245 21.62 -12.40 13.24
CA ARG A 245 23.00 -12.64 12.79
C ARG A 245 23.18 -12.34 11.30
N TRP A 246 22.19 -12.66 10.48
CA TRP A 246 22.24 -12.39 9.03
C TRP A 246 22.06 -10.90 8.74
N GLU A 247 21.19 -10.21 9.48
CA GLU A 247 21.07 -8.74 9.37
C GLU A 247 22.39 -8.03 9.70
N GLU A 248 23.05 -8.39 10.80
CA GLU A 248 24.35 -7.87 11.15
C GLU A 248 25.43 -8.15 10.11
N GLN A 249 25.36 -9.33 9.47
CA GLN A 249 26.27 -9.70 8.39
C GLN A 249 26.03 -8.85 7.15
N MET A 250 24.75 -8.65 6.76
CA MET A 250 24.40 -7.80 5.63
C MET A 250 24.86 -6.36 5.82
N GLU A 251 24.69 -5.78 7.01
CA GLU A 251 25.17 -4.44 7.33
C GLU A 251 26.68 -4.31 7.19
N ARG A 252 27.44 -5.31 7.68
CA ARG A 252 28.91 -5.33 7.57
C ARG A 252 29.35 -5.41 6.12
N LEU A 253 28.74 -6.26 5.32
CA LEU A 253 29.07 -6.42 3.90
C LEU A 253 28.71 -5.17 3.11
N ALA A 254 27.55 -4.57 3.39
CA ALA A 254 27.14 -3.32 2.75
C ALA A 254 28.10 -2.18 3.08
N GLY A 255 28.48 -2.02 4.34
CA GLY A 255 29.47 -1.02 4.75
C GLY A 255 30.82 -1.25 4.09
N ALA A 256 31.29 -2.50 4.02
CA ALA A 256 32.56 -2.83 3.34
C ALA A 256 32.52 -2.54 1.83
N ALA A 257 31.36 -2.67 1.18
CA ALA A 257 31.15 -2.34 -0.24
C ALA A 257 30.90 -0.84 -0.48
N GLY A 258 30.92 0.02 0.55
CA GLY A 258 30.76 1.46 0.44
C GLY A 258 29.31 1.96 0.49
N PHE A 259 28.38 1.15 0.98
CA PHE A 259 27.01 1.59 1.22
C PHE A 259 26.90 2.34 2.55
N THR A 260 26.05 3.36 2.57
CA THR A 260 25.56 3.93 3.81
C THR A 260 24.43 3.05 4.34
N VAL A 261 24.63 2.47 5.53
CA VAL A 261 23.61 1.66 6.21
C VAL A 261 22.62 2.57 6.91
N VAL A 262 21.35 2.40 6.62
CA VAL A 262 20.26 3.23 7.14
C VAL A 262 19.17 2.37 7.74
N HIS A 263 18.62 2.81 8.88
CA HIS A 263 17.47 2.23 9.55
C HIS A 263 16.24 3.11 9.26
N PRO A 264 15.42 2.81 8.25
CA PRO A 264 14.35 3.70 7.79
C PRO A 264 13.35 4.10 8.87
N GLU A 265 13.10 3.21 9.83
CA GLU A 265 12.18 3.47 10.94
C GLU A 265 12.63 4.59 11.89
N THR A 266 13.87 5.04 11.78
CA THR A 266 14.41 6.16 12.57
C THR A 266 14.26 7.51 11.88
N LEU A 267 13.84 7.51 10.62
CA LEU A 267 13.72 8.68 9.77
C LEU A 267 12.25 9.04 9.53
N SER A 268 11.96 10.33 9.38
CA SER A 268 10.70 10.79 8.82
C SER A 268 10.54 10.29 7.37
N VAL A 269 9.32 10.25 6.85
CA VAL A 269 9.10 9.87 5.45
C VAL A 269 9.81 10.82 4.49
N ARG A 270 9.82 12.12 4.80
CA ARG A 270 10.53 13.11 3.98
C ARG A 270 12.03 12.85 3.92
N GLU A 271 12.65 12.49 5.04
CA GLU A 271 14.07 12.10 5.06
C GLU A 271 14.32 10.82 4.28
N GLN A 272 13.43 9.82 4.39
CA GLN A 272 13.51 8.60 3.59
C GLN A 272 13.41 8.93 2.09
N VAL A 273 12.45 9.76 1.67
CA VAL A 273 12.30 10.19 0.28
C VAL A 273 13.53 10.96 -0.22
N ALA A 274 14.05 11.90 0.59
CA ALA A 274 15.26 12.67 0.25
C ALA A 274 16.45 11.75 -0.01
N LEU A 275 16.62 10.76 0.85
CA LEU A 275 17.69 9.75 0.76
C LEU A 275 17.57 8.94 -0.53
N LEU A 276 16.37 8.40 -0.82
CA LEU A 276 16.16 7.54 -1.98
C LEU A 276 16.29 8.30 -3.30
N ARG A 277 15.91 9.58 -3.34
CA ARG A 277 16.13 10.44 -4.50
C ARG A 277 17.60 10.67 -4.84
N GLY A 278 18.49 10.66 -3.85
CA GLY A 278 19.92 10.79 -4.05
C GLY A 278 20.63 9.49 -4.43
N ALA A 279 19.95 8.34 -4.22
CA ALA A 279 20.56 7.03 -4.37
C ALA A 279 20.60 6.57 -5.84
N ARG A 280 21.73 6.04 -6.27
CA ARG A 280 21.89 5.30 -7.52
C ARG A 280 21.77 3.79 -7.32
N VAL A 281 22.07 3.34 -6.11
CA VAL A 281 21.93 1.94 -5.70
C VAL A 281 21.19 1.87 -4.38
N VAL A 282 20.13 1.10 -4.33
CA VAL A 282 19.36 0.82 -3.12
C VAL A 282 19.39 -0.69 -2.85
N ALA A 283 19.83 -1.10 -1.69
CA ALA A 283 19.88 -2.51 -1.31
C ALA A 283 19.13 -2.73 0.00
N GLY A 284 18.61 -3.94 0.21
CA GLY A 284 17.95 -4.31 1.47
C GLY A 284 17.26 -5.65 1.41
N SER A 285 16.81 -6.12 2.55
CA SER A 285 16.02 -7.36 2.65
C SER A 285 14.65 -7.21 2.01
N ALA A 286 14.15 -8.29 1.43
CA ALA A 286 12.80 -8.38 0.87
C ALA A 286 11.72 -7.84 1.83
N GLY A 287 10.94 -6.87 1.39
CA GLY A 287 9.83 -6.33 2.18
C GLY A 287 9.64 -4.83 2.14
N SER A 288 8.90 -4.32 3.11
CA SER A 288 8.35 -2.96 3.11
C SER A 288 9.39 -1.84 3.02
N ALA A 289 10.57 -2.03 3.60
CA ALA A 289 11.63 -1.03 3.52
C ALA A 289 12.12 -0.86 2.08
N LEU A 290 12.28 -1.98 1.35
CA LEU A 290 12.73 -1.93 -0.04
C LEU A 290 11.69 -1.33 -0.99
N HIS A 291 10.39 -1.38 -0.64
CA HIS A 291 9.35 -0.69 -1.41
C HIS A 291 9.54 0.84 -1.47
N LEU A 292 10.32 1.43 -0.56
CA LEU A 292 10.70 2.84 -0.62
C LEU A 292 11.45 3.21 -1.91
N ALA A 293 12.04 2.23 -2.60
CA ALA A 293 12.69 2.45 -3.89
C ALA A 293 11.78 3.10 -4.94
N VAL A 294 10.44 3.06 -4.77
CA VAL A 294 9.49 3.78 -5.65
C VAL A 294 9.73 5.29 -5.71
N PHE A 295 10.49 5.85 -4.76
CA PHE A 295 10.88 7.26 -4.72
C PHE A 295 12.25 7.54 -5.37
N ALA A 296 12.98 6.51 -5.75
CA ALA A 296 14.25 6.66 -6.43
C ALA A 296 14.08 7.05 -7.91
N GLU A 297 15.08 7.65 -8.48
CA GLU A 297 15.05 8.06 -9.89
C GLU A 297 15.07 6.83 -10.83
N PRO A 298 14.45 6.90 -12.01
CA PRO A 298 14.59 5.86 -13.02
C PRO A 298 16.06 5.55 -13.34
N GLY A 299 16.38 4.28 -13.53
CA GLY A 299 17.76 3.82 -13.73
C GLY A 299 18.48 3.42 -12.44
N THR A 300 17.91 3.68 -11.27
CA THR A 300 18.44 3.19 -9.99
C THR A 300 18.57 1.66 -10.01
N THR A 301 19.65 1.14 -9.45
CA THR A 301 19.82 -0.30 -9.22
C THR A 301 19.24 -0.68 -7.86
N VAL A 302 18.29 -1.61 -7.86
CA VAL A 302 17.67 -2.14 -6.63
C VAL A 302 18.17 -3.56 -6.38
N VAL A 303 18.83 -3.78 -5.24
CA VAL A 303 19.34 -5.09 -4.83
C VAL A 303 18.43 -5.66 -3.74
N GLU A 304 17.61 -6.64 -4.09
CA GLU A 304 16.76 -7.36 -3.14
C GLU A 304 17.50 -8.57 -2.58
N VAL A 305 17.66 -8.63 -1.27
CA VAL A 305 18.15 -9.81 -0.57
C VAL A 305 16.95 -10.62 -0.08
N GLY A 306 16.90 -11.91 -0.45
CA GLY A 306 15.85 -12.83 -0.03
C GLY A 306 15.67 -12.89 1.48
N ASP A 307 14.48 -13.27 1.91
CA ASP A 307 14.16 -13.54 3.31
C ASP A 307 13.64 -14.99 3.47
N GLN A 308 13.29 -15.38 4.68
CA GLN A 308 12.81 -16.74 4.98
C GLN A 308 11.54 -17.13 4.20
N ARG A 309 10.77 -16.17 3.66
CA ARG A 309 9.57 -16.43 2.85
C ARG A 309 9.91 -16.71 1.39
N THR A 310 10.92 -16.05 0.88
CA THR A 310 11.38 -16.12 -0.51
C THR A 310 12.90 -16.21 -0.55
N PRO A 311 13.47 -17.35 -0.06
CA PRO A 311 14.92 -17.46 0.09
C PRO A 311 15.66 -17.46 -1.26
N ASP A 312 15.05 -18.03 -2.30
CA ASP A 312 15.70 -18.29 -3.58
C ASP A 312 15.08 -17.52 -4.76
N SER A 313 14.16 -16.60 -4.49
CA SER A 313 13.49 -15.83 -5.54
C SER A 313 13.05 -14.45 -5.04
N PRO A 314 13.07 -13.41 -5.92
CA PRO A 314 12.59 -12.10 -5.54
C PRO A 314 11.09 -12.08 -5.25
N LEU A 315 10.66 -11.14 -4.42
CA LEU A 315 9.23 -10.88 -4.22
C LEU A 315 8.60 -10.39 -5.54
N PRO A 316 7.53 -11.04 -6.03
CA PRO A 316 6.86 -10.60 -7.24
C PRO A 316 6.44 -9.13 -7.20
N SER A 317 6.00 -8.65 -6.03
CA SER A 317 5.61 -7.24 -5.83
C SER A 317 6.78 -6.28 -6.00
N GLN A 318 7.98 -6.61 -5.49
CA GLN A 318 9.15 -5.75 -5.64
C GLN A 318 9.57 -5.65 -7.11
N ARG A 319 9.62 -6.78 -7.81
CA ARG A 319 9.96 -6.77 -9.24
C ARG A 319 9.02 -5.92 -10.08
N LEU A 320 7.70 -6.01 -9.82
CA LEU A 320 6.72 -5.19 -10.53
C LEU A 320 6.89 -3.68 -10.24
N LEU A 321 7.22 -3.33 -9.00
CA LEU A 321 7.52 -1.94 -8.63
C LEU A 321 8.76 -1.43 -9.37
N ASP A 322 9.83 -2.21 -9.33
CA ASP A 322 11.10 -1.86 -9.96
C ASP A 322 10.96 -1.70 -11.48
N GLU A 323 10.30 -2.66 -12.13
CA GLU A 323 10.03 -2.61 -13.57
C GLU A 323 9.21 -1.38 -13.95
N ALA A 324 8.15 -1.10 -13.20
CA ALA A 324 7.29 0.07 -13.47
C ALA A 324 8.01 1.40 -13.25
N CYS A 325 8.89 1.48 -12.23
CA CYS A 325 9.68 2.68 -11.94
C CYS A 325 10.94 2.82 -12.82
N GLY A 326 11.21 1.84 -13.69
CA GLY A 326 12.38 1.86 -14.58
C GLY A 326 13.71 1.56 -13.87
N HIS A 327 13.68 0.76 -12.81
CA HIS A 327 14.84 0.34 -12.04
C HIS A 327 15.47 -0.92 -12.62
N THR A 328 16.76 -1.11 -12.35
CA THR A 328 17.46 -2.37 -12.58
C THR A 328 17.38 -3.24 -11.33
N SER A 329 16.68 -4.37 -11.41
CA SER A 329 16.53 -5.28 -10.26
C SER A 329 17.63 -6.34 -10.24
N LEU A 330 18.28 -6.48 -9.11
CA LEU A 330 19.20 -7.57 -8.80
C LEU A 330 18.66 -8.36 -7.60
N PHE A 331 18.89 -9.66 -7.58
CA PHE A 331 18.46 -10.53 -6.48
C PHE A 331 19.63 -11.32 -5.92
N VAL A 332 19.67 -11.40 -4.59
CA VAL A 332 20.63 -12.21 -3.84
C VAL A 332 19.86 -13.22 -3.00
N PRO A 333 20.16 -14.53 -3.09
CA PRO A 333 19.53 -15.53 -2.24
C PRO A 333 19.76 -15.26 -0.76
N TYR A 334 18.78 -15.69 0.07
CA TYR A 334 18.88 -15.58 1.51
C TYR A 334 20.12 -16.31 2.07
N ALA A 335 20.85 -15.65 2.94
CA ALA A 335 22.04 -16.17 3.61
C ALA A 335 23.21 -16.56 2.67
N ASP A 336 23.22 -16.12 1.42
CA ASP A 336 24.38 -16.27 0.53
C ASP A 336 25.33 -15.07 0.67
N GLU A 337 26.28 -15.19 1.59
CA GLU A 337 27.25 -14.15 1.91
C GLU A 337 28.15 -13.78 0.71
N GLN A 338 28.59 -14.81 -0.04
CA GLN A 338 29.49 -14.58 -1.17
C GLN A 338 28.78 -13.90 -2.34
N ALA A 339 27.54 -14.29 -2.61
CA ALA A 339 26.74 -13.62 -3.62
C ALA A 339 26.44 -12.18 -3.23
N LEU A 340 26.09 -11.95 -1.95
CA LEU A 340 25.80 -10.60 -1.46
C LEU A 340 27.02 -9.67 -1.62
N ALA A 341 28.18 -10.06 -1.11
CA ALA A 341 29.39 -9.25 -1.22
C ALA A 341 29.69 -8.88 -2.69
N ARG A 342 29.68 -9.87 -3.55
CA ARG A 342 29.95 -9.70 -4.98
C ARG A 342 28.93 -8.77 -5.67
N VAL A 343 27.63 -8.95 -5.40
CA VAL A 343 26.57 -8.14 -6.03
C VAL A 343 26.63 -6.69 -5.55
N LEU A 344 26.88 -6.46 -4.24
CA LEU A 344 27.00 -5.10 -3.70
C LEU A 344 28.21 -4.36 -4.30
N GLU A 345 29.37 -5.00 -4.40
CA GLU A 345 30.56 -4.42 -5.03
C GLU A 345 30.32 -4.08 -6.52
N GLN A 346 29.68 -5.00 -7.26
CA GLN A 346 29.34 -4.79 -8.66
C GLN A 346 28.35 -3.64 -8.85
N ALA A 347 27.34 -3.55 -7.99
CA ALA A 347 26.31 -2.50 -8.08
C ALA A 347 26.90 -1.08 -7.87
N VAL A 348 27.84 -0.93 -6.94
CA VAL A 348 28.53 0.36 -6.70
C VAL A 348 29.54 0.68 -7.80
N GLY A 349 30.23 -0.33 -8.33
CA GLY A 349 31.26 -0.17 -9.36
C GLY A 349 30.72 0.01 -10.79
N ALA A 350 29.42 -0.16 -11.01
CA ALA A 350 28.81 0.01 -12.33
C ALA A 350 28.88 1.49 -12.77
N PRO A 351 29.41 1.78 -13.96
CA PRO A 351 29.39 3.14 -14.49
C PRO A 351 27.95 3.59 -14.72
N SER A 352 27.66 4.81 -14.33
CA SER A 352 26.37 5.49 -14.55
C SER A 352 26.11 5.79 -16.03
#